data_22076d78e3b2ce2a4f18219683ba859c
#
_entry.id   22076d78e3b2ce2a4f18219683ba859c
#
_cell.length_a   1.000
_cell.length_b   1.000
_cell.length_c   1.000
_cell.angle_alpha   90.00
_cell.angle_beta   90.00
_cell.angle_gamma   90.00
#
_symmetry.space_group_name_H-M   'P 1'
#
loop_
_entity.id
_entity.type
_entity.pdbx_description
1 polymer ?
#
loop_
_entity_poly.entity_id
_entity_poly.type
_entity_poly.pdbx_seq_one_letter_code
_entity_poly.pdbx_strand_id
1 'polypeptide(L)'
;MAANRIRPANAPLSKQKSPAPHWRSKVVRILLKTVLYFLIGSVIWVTVLKFVPVWFTPFMIVRKFEAISEGRSSKIYSDWTPMSEMSKEAPLSVVASEDQLFPQHWGFDFKSMVNAFKHNFRGKKIRGASTISQQVAKNVFLWQGRSYIRKALEAYFTLLIEVIWGKERILEVYLNVAETGNMTFGYEAAAQRFFYKPAASLTRNEAARIAAVLPSPLRFSAKNPSAYVQRRTAQIARQMRMLGRVYINNL
;
A
#
# COMPACT_ATOMS: atom_id res chain seq x y z
N MET A 1 85.07 -5.72 33.31
CA MET A 1 84.43 -6.54 32.22
C MET A 1 82.92 -6.15 32.13
N ALA A 2 82.57 -5.34 31.15
CA ALA A 2 81.23 -4.87 30.96
C ALA A 2 80.59 -5.71 29.84
N ALA A 3 79.51 -6.48 30.16
CA ALA A 3 78.82 -7.30 29.22
C ALA A 3 77.81 -6.44 28.39
N ASN A 4 78.11 -6.30 27.11
CA ASN A 4 77.30 -5.60 26.12
C ASN A 4 76.08 -6.48 25.75
N ARG A 5 74.91 -6.15 26.22
CA ARG A 5 73.68 -6.84 25.84
C ARG A 5 73.20 -6.33 24.48
N ILE A 6 73.40 -7.10 23.45
CA ILE A 6 72.87 -6.91 22.10
C ILE A 6 71.33 -7.16 22.15
N ARG A 7 70.54 -6.13 21.84
CA ARG A 7 69.09 -6.29 21.65
C ARG A 7 68.85 -6.98 20.31
N PRO A 8 67.94 -7.96 20.22
CA PRO A 8 67.55 -8.56 18.94
C PRO A 8 66.73 -7.56 18.14
N ALA A 9 67.20 -7.25 16.94
CA ALA A 9 66.51 -6.40 15.95
C ALA A 9 65.51 -7.23 15.13
N ASN A 10 64.34 -7.57 15.65
CA ASN A 10 63.21 -8.05 14.87
C ASN A 10 62.00 -8.29 15.79
N ALA A 11 61.51 -7.23 16.44
CA ALA A 11 60.15 -7.26 16.99
C ALA A 11 59.17 -6.82 15.88
N PRO A 12 58.13 -7.58 15.55
CA PRO A 12 57.13 -7.15 14.55
C PRO A 12 56.43 -5.89 15.06
N LEU A 13 56.50 -4.81 14.26
CA LEU A 13 55.76 -3.58 14.52
C LEU A 13 54.27 -3.92 14.65
N SER A 14 53.75 -3.86 15.87
CA SER A 14 52.31 -3.93 16.10
C SER A 14 51.68 -2.79 15.31
N LYS A 15 50.86 -3.14 14.28
CA LYS A 15 50.04 -2.17 13.56
C LYS A 15 49.07 -1.54 14.57
N GLN A 16 49.46 -0.40 15.16
CA GLN A 16 48.53 0.44 15.91
C GLN A 16 47.42 0.83 14.95
N LYS A 17 46.21 0.26 15.17
CA LYS A 17 45.00 0.73 14.49
C LYS A 17 44.84 2.20 14.87
N SER A 18 45.04 3.10 13.92
CA SER A 18 44.75 4.52 14.11
C SER A 18 43.30 4.65 14.62
N PRO A 19 43.04 5.45 15.68
CA PRO A 19 41.69 5.65 16.18
C PRO A 19 40.81 6.21 15.06
N ALA A 20 39.64 5.60 14.86
CA ALA A 20 38.71 6.05 13.85
C ALA A 20 38.38 7.54 14.08
N PRO A 21 38.37 8.38 13.03
CA PRO A 21 38.23 9.82 13.18
C PRO A 21 36.91 10.19 13.88
N HIS A 22 36.96 11.07 14.87
CA HIS A 22 35.85 11.50 15.74
C HIS A 22 34.57 11.92 14.97
N TRP A 23 34.72 12.41 13.74
CA TRP A 23 33.57 12.78 12.92
C TRP A 23 32.71 11.57 12.49
N ARG A 24 33.32 10.39 12.25
CA ARG A 24 32.57 9.16 11.92
C ARG A 24 31.63 8.74 13.05
N SER A 25 32.05 8.85 14.29
CA SER A 25 31.20 8.53 15.44
C SER A 25 30.04 9.53 15.60
N LYS A 26 30.27 10.83 15.29
CA LYS A 26 29.20 11.84 15.28
C LYS A 26 28.18 11.58 14.17
N VAL A 27 28.62 11.29 12.93
CA VAL A 27 27.74 10.98 11.80
C VAL A 27 26.89 9.72 12.08
N VAL A 28 27.51 8.65 12.56
CA VAL A 28 26.79 7.41 12.92
C VAL A 28 25.75 7.70 14.00
N ARG A 29 26.07 8.50 15.02
CA ARG A 29 25.12 8.87 16.08
C ARG A 29 23.95 9.69 15.56
N ILE A 30 24.18 10.62 14.62
CA ILE A 30 23.12 11.39 13.97
C ILE A 30 22.22 10.46 13.17
N LEU A 31 22.79 9.58 12.33
CA LEU A 31 22.03 8.62 11.55
C LEU A 31 21.15 7.70 12.43
N LEU A 32 21.73 7.16 13.51
CA LEU A 32 20.97 6.33 14.45
C LEU A 32 19.82 7.09 15.11
N LYS A 33 20.02 8.34 15.51
CA LYS A 33 18.96 9.19 16.05
C LYS A 33 17.88 9.47 15.02
N THR A 34 18.26 9.78 13.77
CA THR A 34 17.32 10.03 12.66
C THR A 34 16.46 8.79 12.40
N VAL A 35 17.06 7.61 12.33
CA VAL A 35 16.32 6.35 12.16
C VAL A 35 15.39 6.11 13.36
N LEU A 36 15.88 6.32 14.59
CA LEU A 36 15.06 6.15 15.81
C LEU A 36 13.84 7.09 15.81
N TYR A 37 14.04 8.38 15.50
CA TYR A 37 12.93 9.34 15.42
C TYR A 37 11.96 9.02 14.29
N PHE A 38 12.47 8.54 13.14
CA PHE A 38 11.62 8.06 12.06
C PHE A 38 10.74 6.87 12.51
N LEU A 39 11.33 5.89 13.17
CA LEU A 39 10.59 4.72 13.66
C LEU A 39 9.53 5.12 14.70
N ILE A 40 9.89 5.94 15.68
CA ILE A 40 8.94 6.42 16.70
C ILE A 40 7.83 7.25 16.04
N GLY A 41 8.17 8.21 15.20
CA GLY A 41 7.22 9.07 14.53
C GLY A 41 6.26 8.31 13.61
N SER A 42 6.77 7.31 12.88
CA SER A 42 5.94 6.48 12.00
C SER A 42 4.97 5.58 12.78
N VAL A 43 5.40 5.00 13.91
CA VAL A 43 4.51 4.22 14.80
C VAL A 43 3.42 5.11 15.37
N ILE A 44 3.77 6.30 15.87
CA ILE A 44 2.77 7.27 16.38
C ILE A 44 1.78 7.63 15.26
N TRP A 45 2.29 7.98 14.08
CA TRP A 45 1.46 8.37 12.93
C TRP A 45 0.49 7.26 12.51
N VAL A 46 0.98 6.03 12.37
CA VAL A 46 0.15 4.87 12.04
C VAL A 46 -0.89 4.62 13.13
N THR A 47 -0.50 4.75 14.41
CA THR A 47 -1.43 4.56 15.54
C THR A 47 -2.54 5.62 15.54
N VAL A 48 -2.23 6.89 15.28
CA VAL A 48 -3.24 7.95 15.16
C VAL A 48 -4.22 7.65 14.04
N LEU A 49 -3.72 7.25 12.86
CA LEU A 49 -4.57 6.93 11.70
C LEU A 49 -5.41 5.65 11.88
N LYS A 50 -5.18 4.84 12.91
CA LYS A 50 -6.09 3.76 13.30
C LYS A 50 -7.47 4.29 13.69
N PHE A 51 -7.52 5.43 14.38
CA PHE A 51 -8.72 5.93 15.05
C PHE A 51 -9.40 7.10 14.33
N VAL A 52 -8.68 7.74 13.39
CA VAL A 52 -9.21 8.91 12.67
C VAL A 52 -9.39 8.61 11.18
N PRO A 53 -10.37 9.23 10.51
CA PRO A 53 -10.52 9.13 9.05
C PRO A 53 -9.28 9.62 8.30
N VAL A 54 -8.95 8.95 7.20
CA VAL A 54 -7.86 9.34 6.29
C VAL A 54 -8.44 10.16 5.14
N TRP A 55 -8.71 11.45 5.38
CA TRP A 55 -9.32 12.33 4.37
C TRP A 55 -8.41 12.65 3.20
N PHE A 56 -7.10 12.71 3.44
CA PHE A 56 -6.11 13.04 2.41
C PHE A 56 -4.94 12.09 2.46
N THR A 57 -4.44 11.72 1.29
CA THR A 57 -3.26 10.89 1.15
C THR A 57 -2.22 11.58 0.25
N PRO A 58 -0.92 11.27 0.41
CA PRO A 58 0.11 11.75 -0.53
C PRO A 58 -0.25 11.42 -1.99
N PHE A 59 -0.88 10.28 -2.22
CA PHE A 59 -1.36 9.88 -3.54
C PHE A 59 -2.39 10.86 -4.11
N MET A 60 -3.39 11.27 -3.34
CA MET A 60 -4.41 12.25 -3.76
C MET A 60 -3.78 13.60 -4.09
N ILE A 61 -2.78 14.03 -3.30
CA ILE A 61 -2.07 15.29 -3.52
C ILE A 61 -1.31 15.24 -4.85
N VAL A 62 -0.54 14.17 -5.10
CA VAL A 62 0.19 13.98 -6.36
C VAL A 62 -0.78 13.98 -7.54
N ARG A 63 -1.91 13.25 -7.44
CA ARG A 63 -2.95 13.22 -8.48
C ARG A 63 -3.53 14.62 -8.78
N LYS A 64 -3.70 15.43 -7.74
CA LYS A 64 -4.16 16.82 -7.89
C LYS A 64 -3.16 17.67 -8.67
N PHE A 65 -1.86 17.57 -8.35
CA PHE A 65 -0.82 18.31 -9.09
C PHE A 65 -0.68 17.81 -10.53
N GLU A 66 -0.75 16.51 -10.78
CA GLU A 66 -0.77 15.95 -12.14
C GLU A 66 -1.97 16.48 -12.95
N ALA A 67 -3.17 16.52 -12.37
CA ALA A 67 -4.35 17.06 -13.04
C ALA A 67 -4.18 18.56 -13.38
N ILE A 68 -3.62 19.36 -12.48
CA ILE A 68 -3.32 20.78 -12.73
C ILE A 68 -2.31 20.93 -13.86
N SER A 69 -1.21 20.17 -13.83
CA SER A 69 -0.15 20.26 -14.86
C SER A 69 -0.63 19.85 -16.26
N GLU A 70 -1.64 18.99 -16.34
CA GLU A 70 -2.27 18.54 -17.59
C GLU A 70 -3.49 19.40 -18.00
N GLY A 71 -3.77 20.51 -17.29
CA GLY A 71 -4.92 21.38 -17.57
C GLY A 71 -6.29 20.71 -17.34
N ARG A 72 -6.33 19.61 -16.57
CA ARG A 72 -7.56 18.89 -16.24
C ARG A 72 -8.19 19.42 -14.93
N SER A 73 -9.47 19.10 -14.71
CA SER A 73 -10.11 19.40 -13.42
C SER A 73 -9.37 18.71 -12.28
N SER A 74 -8.95 19.49 -11.30
CA SER A 74 -8.22 19.04 -10.09
C SER A 74 -9.11 18.87 -8.87
N LYS A 75 -10.45 18.92 -9.04
CA LYS A 75 -11.42 18.73 -7.96
C LYS A 75 -11.39 17.27 -7.50
N ILE A 76 -10.95 17.04 -6.26
CA ILE A 76 -11.00 15.74 -5.60
C ILE A 76 -12.44 15.47 -5.15
N TYR A 77 -12.93 14.27 -5.46
CA TYR A 77 -14.18 13.72 -4.97
C TYR A 77 -13.84 12.57 -4.03
N SER A 78 -14.02 12.80 -2.75
CA SER A 78 -13.76 11.85 -1.68
C SER A 78 -14.73 12.14 -0.55
N ASP A 79 -15.35 11.10 -0.03
CA ASP A 79 -16.26 11.17 1.11
C ASP A 79 -15.97 9.95 1.99
N TRP A 80 -15.49 10.24 3.21
CA TRP A 80 -15.15 9.18 4.15
C TRP A 80 -16.42 8.58 4.73
N THR A 81 -16.59 7.29 4.52
CA THR A 81 -17.71 6.53 5.06
C THR A 81 -17.17 5.31 5.81
N PRO A 82 -17.56 5.08 7.07
CA PRO A 82 -17.20 3.87 7.80
C PRO A 82 -17.62 2.62 7.03
N MET A 83 -16.79 1.56 7.07
CA MET A 83 -17.11 0.31 6.37
C MET A 83 -18.43 -0.31 6.85
N SER A 84 -18.80 -0.11 8.12
CA SER A 84 -20.06 -0.54 8.72
C SER A 84 -21.30 0.10 8.08
N GLU A 85 -21.15 1.30 7.51
CA GLU A 85 -22.22 2.03 6.81
C GLU A 85 -22.30 1.73 5.32
N MET A 86 -21.33 0.98 4.79
CA MET A 86 -21.31 0.54 3.40
C MET A 86 -22.07 -0.78 3.21
N SER A 87 -22.57 -1.01 2.00
CA SER A 87 -23.04 -2.35 1.60
C SER A 87 -21.94 -3.38 1.79
N LYS A 88 -22.24 -4.54 2.37
CA LYS A 88 -21.30 -5.66 2.50
C LYS A 88 -20.72 -6.17 1.16
N GLU A 89 -21.35 -5.79 0.06
CA GLU A 89 -20.85 -6.09 -1.28
C GLU A 89 -19.59 -5.24 -1.62
N ALA A 90 -19.41 -4.06 -1.01
CA ALA A 90 -18.23 -3.20 -1.27
C ALA A 90 -16.92 -3.87 -0.81
N PRO A 91 -16.73 -4.22 0.47
CA PRO A 91 -15.50 -4.90 0.93
C PRO A 91 -15.33 -6.27 0.25
N LEU A 92 -16.40 -7.03 0.05
CA LEU A 92 -16.33 -8.32 -0.64
C LEU A 92 -15.85 -8.19 -2.09
N SER A 93 -16.23 -7.13 -2.81
CA SER A 93 -15.79 -6.89 -4.18
C SER A 93 -14.30 -6.60 -4.28
N VAL A 94 -13.75 -5.85 -3.32
CA VAL A 94 -12.31 -5.55 -3.23
C VAL A 94 -11.53 -6.83 -2.96
N VAL A 95 -11.92 -7.59 -1.93
CA VAL A 95 -11.25 -8.85 -1.59
C VAL A 95 -11.32 -9.83 -2.77
N ALA A 96 -12.47 -9.98 -3.40
CA ALA A 96 -12.65 -10.88 -4.55
C ALA A 96 -11.80 -10.49 -5.76
N SER A 97 -11.56 -9.18 -5.98
CA SER A 97 -10.88 -8.69 -7.18
C SER A 97 -9.37 -8.53 -7.03
N GLU A 98 -8.92 -8.09 -5.86
CA GLU A 98 -7.55 -7.68 -5.60
C GLU A 98 -6.76 -8.71 -4.80
N ASP A 99 -7.39 -9.34 -3.79
CA ASP A 99 -6.65 -10.12 -2.81
C ASP A 99 -7.56 -11.15 -2.11
N GLN A 100 -7.81 -12.28 -2.78
CA GLN A 100 -8.72 -13.30 -2.25
C GLN A 100 -8.22 -13.98 -0.97
N LEU A 101 -6.93 -13.92 -0.69
CA LEU A 101 -6.32 -14.48 0.53
C LEU A 101 -6.12 -13.41 1.62
N PHE A 102 -6.68 -12.20 1.46
CA PHE A 102 -6.51 -11.08 2.38
C PHE A 102 -6.71 -11.44 3.86
N PRO A 103 -7.72 -12.21 4.28
CA PRO A 103 -7.87 -12.59 5.69
C PRO A 103 -6.81 -13.58 6.20
N GLN A 104 -6.07 -14.25 5.30
CA GLN A 104 -5.22 -15.40 5.64
C GLN A 104 -3.73 -15.06 5.73
N HIS A 105 -3.29 -13.91 5.22
CA HIS A 105 -1.88 -13.53 5.22
C HIS A 105 -1.61 -12.25 6.02
N TRP A 106 -0.35 -12.08 6.44
CA TRP A 106 0.15 -10.90 7.16
C TRP A 106 0.75 -9.87 6.19
N GLY A 107 -0.10 -9.23 5.39
CA GLY A 107 0.28 -8.18 4.47
C GLY A 107 0.98 -8.63 3.19
N PHE A 108 1.48 -9.86 3.10
CA PHE A 108 2.19 -10.40 1.95
C PHE A 108 1.66 -11.77 1.55
N ASP A 109 1.18 -11.88 0.32
CA ASP A 109 0.86 -13.17 -0.30
C ASP A 109 2.08 -13.67 -1.08
N PHE A 110 3.00 -14.34 -0.38
CA PHE A 110 4.22 -14.89 -0.99
C PHE A 110 3.92 -15.88 -2.10
N LYS A 111 2.84 -16.68 -1.98
CA LYS A 111 2.45 -17.66 -2.99
C LYS A 111 2.05 -16.98 -4.29
N SER A 112 1.21 -15.96 -4.22
CA SER A 112 0.81 -15.16 -5.38
C SER A 112 1.98 -14.35 -5.95
N MET A 113 2.89 -13.84 -5.11
CA MET A 113 4.11 -13.16 -5.54
C MET A 113 5.02 -14.08 -6.37
N VAL A 114 5.28 -15.29 -5.89
CA VAL A 114 6.09 -16.29 -6.62
C VAL A 114 5.42 -16.70 -7.94
N ASN A 115 4.10 -16.90 -7.93
CA ASN A 115 3.34 -17.25 -9.12
C ASN A 115 3.35 -16.11 -10.16
N ALA A 116 3.19 -14.86 -9.72
CA ALA A 116 3.29 -13.69 -10.60
C ALA A 116 4.70 -13.54 -11.16
N PHE A 117 5.75 -13.73 -10.35
CA PHE A 117 7.13 -13.71 -10.83
C PHE A 117 7.38 -14.76 -11.92
N LYS A 118 6.99 -16.03 -11.69
CA LYS A 118 7.12 -17.11 -12.69
C LYS A 118 6.35 -16.81 -13.96
N HIS A 119 5.15 -16.20 -13.84
CA HIS A 119 4.32 -15.84 -14.99
C HIS A 119 4.97 -14.70 -15.81
N ASN A 120 5.48 -13.66 -15.13
CA ASN A 120 6.10 -12.51 -15.75
C ASN A 120 7.43 -12.88 -16.45
N PHE A 121 8.19 -13.82 -15.86
CA PHE A 121 9.44 -14.31 -16.44
C PHE A 121 9.22 -15.08 -17.77
N ARG A 122 8.04 -15.64 -17.99
CA ARG A 122 7.67 -16.33 -19.23
C ARG A 122 7.23 -15.38 -20.36
N GLY A 123 7.49 -14.08 -20.25
CA GLY A 123 7.18 -13.07 -21.27
C GLY A 123 5.69 -12.82 -21.52
N LYS A 124 4.81 -13.28 -20.62
CA LYS A 124 3.37 -13.04 -20.68
C LYS A 124 3.02 -11.66 -20.09
N LYS A 125 1.79 -11.19 -20.31
CA LYS A 125 1.27 -9.92 -19.78
C LYS A 125 1.57 -9.80 -18.28
N ILE A 126 2.23 -8.70 -17.87
CA ILE A 126 2.65 -8.46 -16.48
C ILE A 126 1.46 -8.61 -15.53
N ARG A 127 1.61 -9.51 -14.55
CA ARG A 127 0.63 -9.74 -13.50
C ARG A 127 1.11 -9.07 -12.22
N GLY A 128 0.29 -8.20 -11.63
CA GLY A 128 0.53 -7.63 -10.30
C GLY A 128 0.29 -8.68 -9.21
N ALA A 129 1.01 -8.55 -8.12
CA ALA A 129 0.88 -9.41 -6.94
C ALA A 129 0.92 -8.60 -5.65
N SER A 130 0.57 -7.31 -5.70
CA SER A 130 0.47 -6.48 -4.51
C SER A 130 -0.85 -6.75 -3.79
N THR A 131 -0.77 -6.95 -2.48
CA THR A 131 -1.93 -7.17 -1.60
C THR A 131 -2.67 -5.86 -1.32
N ILE A 132 -3.88 -5.95 -0.75
CA ILE A 132 -4.65 -4.79 -0.27
C ILE A 132 -3.82 -4.00 0.74
N SER A 133 -3.17 -4.65 1.69
CA SER A 133 -2.32 -3.99 2.71
C SER A 133 -1.16 -3.22 2.10
N GLN A 134 -0.48 -3.78 1.09
CA GLN A 134 0.59 -3.09 0.37
C GLN A 134 0.07 -1.88 -0.42
N GLN A 135 -1.12 -1.97 -1.00
CA GLN A 135 -1.75 -0.85 -1.70
C GLN A 135 -2.12 0.28 -0.74
N VAL A 136 -2.67 -0.04 0.44
CA VAL A 136 -2.96 0.94 1.50
C VAL A 136 -1.67 1.59 1.99
N ALA A 137 -0.66 0.81 2.36
CA ALA A 137 0.64 1.33 2.80
C ALA A 137 1.24 2.31 1.79
N LYS A 138 1.21 1.95 0.50
CA LYS A 138 1.68 2.83 -0.58
C LYS A 138 0.86 4.12 -0.68
N ASN A 139 -0.46 4.02 -0.71
CA ASN A 139 -1.32 5.17 -0.99
C ASN A 139 -1.38 6.17 0.17
N VAL A 140 -1.31 5.67 1.42
CA VAL A 140 -1.45 6.49 2.64
C VAL A 140 -0.13 7.10 3.09
N PHE A 141 0.99 6.40 2.94
CA PHE A 141 2.26 6.82 3.55
C PHE A 141 3.35 7.20 2.55
N LEU A 142 3.20 6.87 1.26
CA LEU A 142 4.29 6.99 0.30
C LEU A 142 3.93 7.84 -0.92
N TRP A 143 4.98 8.25 -1.63
CA TRP A 143 4.88 8.97 -2.91
C TRP A 143 4.75 8.01 -4.09
N GLN A 144 4.38 8.55 -5.25
CA GLN A 144 4.36 7.82 -6.52
C GLN A 144 5.78 7.65 -7.08
N GLY A 145 5.97 6.60 -7.87
CA GLY A 145 7.25 6.32 -8.52
C GLY A 145 7.72 4.88 -8.32
N ARG A 146 8.82 4.53 -8.99
CA ARG A 146 9.43 3.20 -8.93
C ARG A 146 10.84 3.33 -8.36
N SER A 147 11.03 2.97 -7.09
CA SER A 147 12.35 2.86 -6.48
C SER A 147 12.38 1.73 -5.46
N TYR A 148 13.55 1.13 -5.27
CA TYR A 148 13.74 0.07 -4.27
C TYR A 148 13.55 0.61 -2.85
N ILE A 149 13.98 1.85 -2.57
CA ILE A 149 13.78 2.51 -1.26
C ILE A 149 12.28 2.64 -0.96
N ARG A 150 11.51 3.15 -1.92
CA ARG A 150 10.05 3.23 -1.77
C ARG A 150 9.43 1.85 -1.53
N LYS A 151 9.90 0.80 -2.23
CA LYS A 151 9.39 -0.57 -2.04
C LYS A 151 9.75 -1.15 -0.66
N ALA A 152 10.92 -0.83 -0.13
CA ALA A 152 11.29 -1.19 1.23
C ALA A 152 10.41 -0.47 2.28
N LEU A 153 10.16 0.82 2.10
CA LEU A 153 9.23 1.57 2.96
C LEU A 153 7.79 1.06 2.85
N GLU A 154 7.34 0.67 1.66
CA GLU A 154 6.03 0.03 1.46
C GLU A 154 5.93 -1.25 2.29
N ALA A 155 6.96 -2.11 2.26
CA ALA A 155 6.99 -3.31 3.08
C ALA A 155 6.99 -2.99 4.58
N TYR A 156 7.75 -2.00 5.01
CA TYR A 156 7.79 -1.53 6.40
C TYR A 156 6.41 -1.06 6.88
N PHE A 157 5.75 -0.14 6.14
CA PHE A 157 4.42 0.33 6.51
C PHE A 157 3.35 -0.76 6.40
N THR A 158 3.49 -1.71 5.46
CA THR A 158 2.61 -2.87 5.39
C THR A 158 2.62 -3.67 6.68
N LEU A 159 3.80 -3.96 7.25
CA LEU A 159 3.93 -4.65 8.53
C LEU A 159 3.32 -3.82 9.67
N LEU A 160 3.59 -2.51 9.70
CA LEU A 160 3.05 -1.65 10.76
C LEU A 160 1.51 -1.62 10.75
N ILE A 161 0.88 -1.45 9.59
CA ILE A 161 -0.59 -1.41 9.54
C ILE A 161 -1.21 -2.78 9.84
N GLU A 162 -0.58 -3.89 9.45
CA GLU A 162 -1.07 -5.22 9.82
C GLU A 162 -1.06 -5.43 11.33
N VAL A 163 0.02 -5.02 12.01
CA VAL A 163 0.15 -5.18 13.46
C VAL A 163 -0.75 -4.20 14.23
N ILE A 164 -0.83 -2.94 13.78
CA ILE A 164 -1.49 -1.88 14.55
C ILE A 164 -2.98 -1.79 14.20
N TRP A 165 -3.35 -1.82 12.91
CA TRP A 165 -4.72 -1.60 12.45
C TRP A 165 -5.56 -2.88 12.44
N GLY A 166 -4.98 -4.00 11.99
CA GLY A 166 -5.71 -5.21 11.67
C GLY A 166 -6.47 -5.13 10.34
N LYS A 167 -7.04 -6.25 9.93
CA LYS A 167 -7.64 -6.44 8.60
C LYS A 167 -8.84 -5.53 8.34
N GLU A 168 -9.72 -5.40 9.31
CA GLU A 168 -10.94 -4.60 9.18
C GLU A 168 -10.60 -3.13 8.88
N ARG A 169 -9.70 -2.52 9.67
CA ARG A 169 -9.30 -1.13 9.47
C ARG A 169 -8.53 -0.93 8.17
N ILE A 170 -7.66 -1.86 7.78
CA ILE A 170 -6.95 -1.80 6.50
C ILE A 170 -7.95 -1.78 5.35
N LEU A 171 -8.96 -2.65 5.37
CA LEU A 171 -9.97 -2.73 4.33
C LEU A 171 -10.87 -1.49 4.30
N GLU A 172 -11.25 -0.96 5.48
CA GLU A 172 -11.99 0.29 5.59
C GLU A 172 -11.22 1.46 4.95
N VAL A 173 -9.94 1.62 5.28
CA VAL A 173 -9.10 2.65 4.68
C VAL A 173 -9.00 2.44 3.17
N TYR A 174 -8.79 1.20 2.70
CA TYR A 174 -8.76 0.90 1.27
C TYR A 174 -10.01 1.39 0.54
N LEU A 175 -11.19 1.05 1.09
CA LEU A 175 -12.50 1.42 0.53
C LEU A 175 -12.70 2.94 0.44
N ASN A 176 -11.97 3.72 1.23
CA ASN A 176 -12.07 5.17 1.26
C ASN A 176 -10.97 5.90 0.45
N VAL A 177 -9.78 5.29 0.27
CA VAL A 177 -8.64 5.99 -0.36
C VAL A 177 -8.29 5.47 -1.77
N ALA A 178 -8.84 4.33 -2.20
CA ALA A 178 -8.55 3.79 -3.53
C ALA A 178 -9.15 4.69 -4.62
N GLU A 179 -8.35 5.02 -5.65
CA GLU A 179 -8.85 5.75 -6.82
C GLU A 179 -9.77 4.83 -7.65
N THR A 180 -11.00 5.25 -7.86
CA THR A 180 -12.06 4.49 -8.54
C THR A 180 -12.44 5.10 -9.89
N GLY A 181 -11.87 6.26 -10.20
CA GLY A 181 -12.07 7.01 -11.42
C GLY A 181 -11.28 8.31 -11.37
N ASN A 182 -11.29 9.08 -12.47
CA ASN A 182 -10.57 10.35 -12.51
C ASN A 182 -10.95 11.24 -11.33
N MET A 183 -9.98 11.51 -10.44
CA MET A 183 -10.12 12.33 -9.22
C MET A 183 -11.23 11.85 -8.26
N THR A 184 -11.63 10.57 -8.35
CA THR A 184 -12.66 9.98 -7.49
C THR A 184 -12.02 8.93 -6.60
N PHE A 185 -12.10 9.12 -5.30
CA PHE A 185 -11.47 8.28 -4.30
C PHE A 185 -12.52 7.70 -3.36
N GLY A 186 -12.43 6.40 -3.16
CA GLY A 186 -13.34 5.63 -2.31
C GLY A 186 -14.63 5.19 -2.97
N TYR A 187 -15.30 4.28 -2.26
CA TYR A 187 -16.54 3.64 -2.74
C TYR A 187 -17.76 4.55 -2.60
N GLU A 188 -17.82 5.40 -1.57
CA GLU A 188 -18.92 6.36 -1.41
C GLU A 188 -18.93 7.37 -2.55
N ALA A 189 -17.81 8.03 -2.80
CA ALA A 189 -17.69 8.98 -3.91
C ALA A 189 -17.96 8.30 -5.28
N ALA A 190 -17.54 7.04 -5.46
CA ALA A 190 -17.83 6.27 -6.67
C ALA A 190 -19.33 5.96 -6.80
N ALA A 191 -19.99 5.54 -5.72
CA ALA A 191 -21.42 5.23 -5.70
C ALA A 191 -22.26 6.47 -6.05
N GLN A 192 -21.96 7.61 -5.43
CA GLN A 192 -22.63 8.87 -5.71
C GLN A 192 -22.44 9.34 -7.16
N ARG A 193 -21.19 9.31 -7.65
CA ARG A 193 -20.87 9.85 -8.99
C ARG A 193 -21.28 8.95 -10.15
N PHE A 194 -21.21 7.63 -9.96
CA PHE A 194 -21.41 6.69 -11.06
C PHE A 194 -22.81 6.05 -11.04
N PHE A 195 -23.43 5.94 -9.86
CA PHE A 195 -24.71 5.26 -9.68
C PHE A 195 -25.78 6.13 -9.02
N TYR A 196 -25.45 7.38 -8.60
CA TYR A 196 -26.37 8.35 -8.01
C TYR A 196 -27.06 7.86 -6.73
N LYS A 197 -26.33 7.11 -5.90
CA LYS A 197 -26.79 6.55 -4.64
C LYS A 197 -25.66 6.36 -3.64
N PRO A 198 -25.96 6.20 -2.33
CA PRO A 198 -24.93 5.95 -1.30
C PRO A 198 -24.34 4.55 -1.44
N ALA A 199 -23.10 4.38 -0.93
CA ALA A 199 -22.41 3.09 -0.91
C ALA A 199 -23.15 2.02 -0.11
N ALA A 200 -23.95 2.41 0.87
CA ALA A 200 -24.85 1.53 1.61
C ALA A 200 -25.85 0.75 0.69
N SER A 201 -26.22 1.36 -0.44
CA SER A 201 -27.19 0.80 -1.39
C SER A 201 -26.56 0.12 -2.60
N LEU A 202 -25.24 -0.06 -2.61
CA LEU A 202 -24.57 -0.73 -3.72
C LEU A 202 -25.00 -2.20 -3.82
N THR A 203 -25.45 -2.58 -5.02
CA THR A 203 -25.68 -3.98 -5.38
C THR A 203 -24.35 -4.69 -5.63
N ARG A 204 -24.37 -6.02 -5.61
CA ARG A 204 -23.17 -6.85 -5.94
C ARG A 204 -22.57 -6.47 -7.29
N ASN A 205 -23.40 -6.24 -8.29
CA ASN A 205 -22.92 -5.93 -9.63
C ASN A 205 -22.27 -4.55 -9.72
N GLU A 206 -22.79 -3.56 -9.00
CA GLU A 206 -22.22 -2.21 -8.95
C GLU A 206 -20.93 -2.18 -8.15
N ALA A 207 -20.87 -2.84 -6.99
CA ALA A 207 -19.64 -3.00 -6.23
C ALA A 207 -18.55 -3.72 -7.05
N ALA A 208 -18.91 -4.82 -7.74
CA ALA A 208 -18.00 -5.51 -8.65
C ALA A 208 -17.55 -4.63 -9.82
N ARG A 209 -18.38 -3.69 -10.28
CA ARG A 209 -18.04 -2.75 -11.36
C ARG A 209 -17.06 -1.69 -10.89
N ILE A 210 -17.19 -1.18 -9.66
CA ILE A 210 -16.19 -0.31 -9.05
C ILE A 210 -14.86 -1.07 -8.91
N ALA A 211 -14.90 -2.30 -8.39
CA ALA A 211 -13.70 -3.13 -8.26
C ALA A 211 -13.03 -3.43 -9.61
N ALA A 212 -13.81 -3.56 -10.69
CA ALA A 212 -13.28 -3.85 -12.02
C ALA A 212 -12.41 -2.72 -12.61
N VAL A 213 -12.56 -1.49 -12.15
CA VAL A 213 -11.80 -0.32 -12.64
C VAL A 213 -10.55 -0.01 -11.83
N LEU A 214 -10.41 -0.55 -10.62
CA LEU A 214 -9.27 -0.29 -9.71
C LEU A 214 -7.88 -0.48 -10.34
N PRO A 215 -7.63 -1.48 -11.21
CA PRO A 215 -6.31 -1.64 -11.81
C PRO A 215 -5.87 -0.48 -12.73
N SER A 216 -6.81 0.30 -13.26
CA SER A 216 -6.52 1.44 -14.13
C SER A 216 -7.69 2.43 -14.14
N PRO A 217 -7.90 3.18 -13.05
CA PRO A 217 -9.10 4.01 -12.84
C PRO A 217 -9.20 5.21 -13.79
N LEU A 218 -8.10 5.61 -14.40
CA LEU A 218 -8.09 6.66 -15.43
C LEU A 218 -8.50 6.15 -16.81
N ARG A 219 -8.25 4.86 -17.07
CA ARG A 219 -8.53 4.24 -18.37
C ARG A 219 -9.91 3.61 -18.40
N PHE A 220 -10.34 3.04 -17.28
CA PHE A 220 -11.59 2.31 -17.17
C PHE A 220 -12.67 3.17 -16.51
N SER A 221 -13.90 3.04 -16.95
CA SER A 221 -15.04 3.77 -16.41
C SER A 221 -16.08 2.80 -15.81
N ALA A 222 -16.42 3.04 -14.55
CA ALA A 222 -17.53 2.33 -13.91
C ALA A 222 -18.89 2.89 -14.36
N LYS A 223 -18.95 4.18 -14.71
CA LYS A 223 -20.18 4.81 -15.21
C LYS A 223 -20.53 4.30 -16.60
N ASN A 224 -19.56 4.30 -17.53
CA ASN A 224 -19.71 3.87 -18.92
C ASN A 224 -18.79 2.66 -19.19
N PRO A 225 -19.15 1.44 -18.76
CA PRO A 225 -18.26 0.29 -18.80
C PRO A 225 -18.05 -0.21 -20.23
N SER A 226 -16.80 -0.32 -20.65
CA SER A 226 -16.43 -1.01 -21.89
C SER A 226 -16.73 -2.52 -21.81
N ALA A 227 -16.72 -3.22 -22.93
CA ALA A 227 -16.91 -4.68 -22.98
C ALA A 227 -15.90 -5.43 -22.07
N TYR A 228 -14.67 -4.90 -21.92
CA TYR A 228 -13.69 -5.44 -20.98
C TYR A 228 -14.15 -5.28 -19.53
N VAL A 229 -14.59 -4.07 -19.14
CA VAL A 229 -15.05 -3.79 -17.77
C VAL A 229 -16.29 -4.64 -17.46
N GLN A 230 -17.23 -4.80 -18.40
CA GLN A 230 -18.41 -5.64 -18.22
C GLN A 230 -18.03 -7.11 -17.96
N ARG A 231 -17.13 -7.68 -18.77
CA ARG A 231 -16.64 -9.06 -18.55
C ARG A 231 -15.93 -9.19 -17.20
N ARG A 232 -15.08 -8.22 -16.84
CA ARG A 232 -14.37 -8.21 -15.55
C ARG A 232 -15.35 -8.12 -14.38
N THR A 233 -16.38 -7.26 -14.47
CA THR A 233 -17.47 -7.15 -13.49
C THR A 233 -18.17 -8.49 -13.27
N ALA A 234 -18.56 -9.17 -14.34
CA ALA A 234 -19.21 -10.47 -14.24
C ALA A 234 -18.31 -11.54 -13.59
N GLN A 235 -17.00 -11.50 -13.90
CA GLN A 235 -16.00 -12.39 -13.27
C GLN A 235 -15.89 -12.11 -11.77
N ILE A 236 -15.76 -10.84 -11.36
CA ILE A 236 -15.65 -10.45 -9.94
C ILE A 236 -16.95 -10.82 -9.20
N ALA A 237 -18.13 -10.51 -9.77
CA ALA A 237 -19.40 -10.87 -9.16
C ALA A 237 -19.56 -12.40 -8.97
N ARG A 238 -18.98 -13.21 -9.86
CA ARG A 238 -18.90 -14.68 -9.67
C ARG A 238 -17.99 -15.04 -8.52
N GLN A 239 -16.80 -14.44 -8.43
CA GLN A 239 -15.85 -14.67 -7.33
C GLN A 239 -16.45 -14.26 -5.97
N MET A 240 -17.17 -13.13 -5.91
CA MET A 240 -17.90 -12.70 -4.71
C MET A 240 -18.96 -13.73 -4.26
N ARG A 241 -19.66 -14.37 -5.21
CA ARG A 241 -20.60 -15.45 -4.86
C ARG A 241 -19.89 -16.68 -4.31
N MET A 242 -18.74 -17.04 -4.87
CA MET A 242 -17.96 -18.20 -4.41
C MET A 242 -17.36 -18.00 -3.03
N LEU A 243 -16.87 -16.80 -2.72
CA LEU A 243 -16.34 -16.46 -1.40
C LEU A 243 -17.46 -16.37 -0.34
N GLY A 244 -18.61 -15.83 -0.71
CA GLY A 244 -19.71 -15.59 0.21
C GLY A 244 -19.48 -14.43 1.18
N ARG A 245 -20.56 -13.88 1.76
CA ARG A 245 -20.48 -12.73 2.69
C ARG A 245 -19.78 -13.09 4.01
N VAL A 246 -19.87 -14.33 4.43
CA VAL A 246 -19.24 -14.83 5.67
C VAL A 246 -17.71 -14.67 5.62
N TYR A 247 -17.13 -14.67 4.42
CA TYR A 247 -15.68 -14.55 4.23
C TYR A 247 -15.08 -13.26 4.79
N ILE A 248 -15.83 -12.17 4.81
CA ILE A 248 -15.41 -10.88 5.35
C ILE A 248 -15.92 -10.61 6.77
N ASN A 249 -16.81 -11.43 7.31
CA ASN A 249 -17.32 -11.25 8.68
C ASN A 249 -16.30 -11.69 9.74
N ASN A 250 -15.23 -12.37 9.35
CA ASN A 250 -14.17 -12.89 10.23
C ASN A 250 -12.85 -12.09 10.08
N LEU A 251 -12.92 -10.82 9.65
CA LEU A 251 -11.77 -9.92 9.52
C LEU A 251 -11.35 -9.33 10.86
#